data_abc46cd1ea5f66148526647e6da3dcb8
#
_entry.id   abc46cd1ea5f66148526647e6da3dcb8
#
_cell.length_a   1.000
_cell.length_b   1.000
_cell.length_c   1.000
_cell.angle_alpha   90.00
_cell.angle_beta   90.00
_cell.angle_gamma   90.00
#
_symmetry.space_group_name_H-M   'P 1'
#
loop_
_entity.id
_entity.type
_entity.pdbx_description
1 polymer ?
#
loop_
_entity_poly.entity_id
_entity_poly.type
_entity_poly.pdbx_seq_one_letter_code
_entity_poly.pdbx_strand_id
1 'polypeptide(L)'
;IVLHVNKKMEFTAQSSGQTAKLAFNETLEKLSKQLRRYKRKIKSYKNNENNKNNNKANSLNAQFHIINEPPTSISKQKETNYQEPLIFAELDTEIEELTVIDALEKMKMGNISALMFRNKKHSGLNMVYKRDDGLIGWVDPRGNRNLAKI
;
A
#
# COMPACT_ATOMS: atom_id res chain seq x y z
N ILE A 1 -12.54 -19.62 -2.97
CA ILE A 1 -11.35 -19.99 -2.18
C ILE A 1 -10.59 -18.73 -1.87
N VAL A 2 -10.19 -18.60 -0.60
CA VAL A 2 -9.34 -17.53 -0.10
C VAL A 2 -8.02 -18.15 0.33
N LEU A 3 -6.89 -17.59 -0.13
CA LEU A 3 -5.56 -18.05 0.20
C LEU A 3 -4.77 -16.93 0.89
N HIS A 4 -4.43 -17.12 2.15
CA HIS A 4 -3.56 -16.23 2.90
C HIS A 4 -2.11 -16.68 2.74
N VAL A 5 -1.27 -15.84 2.14
CA VAL A 5 0.16 -16.15 1.94
C VAL A 5 1.00 -15.65 3.12
N ASN A 6 0.60 -14.52 3.72
CA ASN A 6 1.15 -13.99 4.97
C ASN A 6 0.12 -13.06 5.64
N LYS A 7 0.46 -12.45 6.80
CA LYS A 7 -0.44 -11.56 7.55
C LYS A 7 -1.01 -10.36 6.76
N LYS A 8 -0.42 -10.03 5.59
CA LYS A 8 -0.78 -8.84 4.80
C LYS A 8 -1.23 -9.17 3.38
N MET A 9 -1.33 -10.46 3.01
CA MET A 9 -1.54 -10.82 1.62
C MET A 9 -2.55 -11.95 1.49
N GLU A 10 -3.60 -11.65 0.77
CA GLU A 10 -4.73 -12.54 0.50
C GLU A 10 -4.99 -12.62 -1.01
N PHE A 11 -5.17 -13.83 -1.51
CA PHE A 11 -5.61 -14.09 -2.88
C PHE A 11 -6.98 -14.72 -2.84
N THR A 12 -7.94 -14.13 -3.54
CA THR A 12 -9.31 -14.64 -3.64
C THR A 12 -9.60 -15.05 -5.08
N ALA A 13 -10.17 -16.22 -5.25
CA ALA A 13 -10.75 -16.65 -6.52
C ALA A 13 -12.10 -17.34 -6.30
N GLN A 14 -13.01 -17.11 -7.25
CA GLN A 14 -14.33 -17.71 -7.29
C GLN A 14 -14.59 -18.32 -8.66
N SER A 15 -15.28 -19.43 -8.67
CA SER A 15 -15.76 -20.09 -9.88
C SER A 15 -17.08 -20.81 -9.60
N SER A 16 -17.91 -20.95 -10.61
CA SER A 16 -19.14 -21.75 -10.61
C SER A 16 -19.00 -22.88 -11.63
N GLY A 17 -19.52 -24.04 -11.35
CA GLY A 17 -19.47 -25.19 -12.24
C GLY A 17 -20.63 -26.15 -11.97
N GLN A 18 -20.89 -27.07 -12.90
CA GLN A 18 -21.98 -28.04 -12.79
C GLN A 18 -21.80 -28.99 -11.61
N THR A 19 -20.57 -29.22 -11.17
CA THR A 19 -20.24 -30.02 -9.99
C THR A 19 -19.28 -29.25 -9.08
N ALA A 20 -19.34 -29.54 -7.78
CA ALA A 20 -18.43 -28.93 -6.79
C ALA A 20 -16.94 -29.18 -7.14
N LYS A 21 -16.62 -30.38 -7.67
CA LYS A 21 -15.26 -30.72 -8.08
C LYS A 21 -14.77 -29.87 -9.26
N LEU A 22 -15.61 -29.60 -10.25
CA LEU A 22 -15.25 -28.75 -11.38
C LEU A 22 -15.05 -27.30 -10.94
N ALA A 23 -15.97 -26.76 -10.13
CA ALA A 23 -15.85 -25.41 -9.58
C ALA A 23 -14.58 -25.23 -8.75
N PHE A 24 -14.22 -26.23 -7.94
CA PHE A 24 -13.01 -26.24 -7.14
C PHE A 24 -11.74 -26.23 -8.00
N ASN A 25 -11.67 -27.11 -9.00
CA ASN A 25 -10.51 -27.18 -9.91
C ASN A 25 -10.28 -25.90 -10.68
N GLU A 26 -11.36 -25.30 -11.22
CA GLU A 26 -11.26 -24.00 -11.90
C GLU A 26 -10.79 -22.88 -10.97
N THR A 27 -11.26 -22.88 -9.72
CA THR A 27 -10.83 -21.89 -8.73
C THR A 27 -9.36 -22.06 -8.40
N LEU A 28 -8.87 -23.30 -8.25
CA LEU A 28 -7.45 -23.60 -8.04
C LEU A 28 -6.59 -23.14 -9.23
N GLU A 29 -7.04 -23.33 -10.46
CA GLU A 29 -6.31 -22.82 -11.63
C GLU A 29 -6.22 -21.29 -11.64
N LYS A 30 -7.31 -20.61 -11.32
CA LYS A 30 -7.33 -19.13 -11.22
C LYS A 30 -6.34 -18.64 -10.16
N LEU A 31 -6.34 -19.24 -8.97
CA LEU A 31 -5.38 -18.94 -7.90
C LEU A 31 -3.93 -19.22 -8.31
N SER A 32 -3.69 -20.37 -8.96
CA SER A 32 -2.35 -20.73 -9.45
C SER A 32 -1.83 -19.72 -10.47
N LYS A 33 -2.69 -19.23 -11.37
CA LYS A 33 -2.34 -18.19 -12.35
C LYS A 33 -2.02 -16.87 -11.64
N GLN A 34 -2.79 -16.48 -10.63
CA GLN A 34 -2.53 -15.27 -9.83
C GLN A 34 -1.19 -15.37 -9.10
N LEU A 35 -0.92 -16.50 -8.42
CA LEU A 35 0.35 -16.74 -7.71
C LEU A 35 1.57 -16.74 -8.63
N ARG A 36 1.46 -17.35 -9.84
CA ARG A 36 2.55 -17.32 -10.82
C ARG A 36 2.85 -15.91 -11.33
N ARG A 37 1.81 -15.10 -11.56
CA ARG A 37 1.98 -13.68 -11.94
C ARG A 37 2.65 -12.90 -10.81
N TYR A 38 2.20 -13.11 -9.59
CA TYR A 38 2.77 -12.50 -8.40
C TYR A 38 4.24 -12.88 -8.22
N LYS A 39 4.59 -14.19 -8.28
CA LYS A 39 5.96 -14.67 -8.18
C LYS A 39 6.86 -14.07 -9.26
N ARG A 40 6.39 -13.95 -10.50
CA ARG A 40 7.15 -13.30 -11.59
C ARG A 40 7.41 -11.83 -11.29
N LYS A 41 6.40 -11.11 -10.81
CA LYS A 41 6.54 -9.70 -10.42
C LYS A 41 7.56 -9.52 -9.29
N ILE A 42 7.45 -10.30 -8.20
CA ILE A 42 8.45 -10.26 -7.12
C ILE A 42 9.86 -10.54 -7.65
N LYS A 43 10.00 -11.54 -8.53
CA LYS A 43 11.32 -11.87 -9.10
C LYS A 43 11.86 -10.74 -9.97
N SER A 44 11.01 -10.06 -10.75
CA SER A 44 11.42 -8.89 -11.53
C SER A 44 11.83 -7.71 -10.65
N TYR A 45 11.14 -7.49 -9.53
CA TYR A 45 11.54 -6.49 -8.54
C TYR A 45 12.88 -6.84 -7.87
N LYS A 46 13.05 -8.10 -7.42
CA LYS A 46 14.33 -8.56 -6.84
C LYS A 46 15.50 -8.49 -7.83
N ASN A 47 15.28 -8.83 -9.08
CA ASN A 47 16.33 -8.70 -10.11
C ASN A 47 16.66 -7.24 -10.40
N ASN A 48 15.66 -6.34 -10.35
CA ASN A 48 15.88 -4.91 -10.38
C ASN A 48 16.56 -4.38 -9.11
N GLU A 49 16.32 -4.99 -7.94
CA GLU A 49 17.00 -4.65 -6.68
C GLU A 49 18.43 -5.17 -6.65
N ASN A 50 18.73 -6.34 -7.20
CA ASN A 50 20.10 -6.86 -7.29
C ASN A 50 20.99 -6.05 -8.27
N ASN A 51 20.39 -5.40 -9.28
CA ASN A 51 21.05 -4.37 -10.08
C ASN A 51 21.10 -3.00 -9.35
N LYS A 52 20.45 -2.89 -8.20
CA LYS A 52 20.27 -1.68 -7.40
C LYS A 52 20.88 -1.78 -6.00
N ASN A 53 21.97 -2.53 -5.82
CA ASN A 53 22.78 -2.41 -4.60
C ASN A 53 23.24 -0.97 -4.29
N ASN A 54 22.93 -0.01 -5.19
CA ASN A 54 23.06 1.42 -4.98
C ASN A 54 21.78 2.12 -4.47
N ASN A 55 20.61 1.43 -4.34
CA ASN A 55 19.35 2.10 -4.01
C ASN A 55 18.98 2.06 -2.52
N LYS A 56 19.73 1.36 -1.66
CA LYS A 56 19.62 1.55 -0.20
C LYS A 56 20.01 2.96 0.25
N ALA A 57 20.74 3.70 -0.60
CA ALA A 57 21.14 5.07 -0.33
C ALA A 57 20.00 6.11 -0.46
N ASN A 58 18.84 5.73 -1.01
CA ASN A 58 17.76 6.68 -1.32
C ASN A 58 16.44 6.41 -0.59
N SER A 59 16.33 5.37 0.26
CA SER A 59 15.18 5.22 1.14
C SER A 59 15.26 6.24 2.29
N LEU A 60 14.10 6.73 2.72
CA LEU A 60 13.99 7.59 3.90
C LEU A 60 13.55 6.74 5.09
N ASN A 61 14.31 6.79 6.17
CA ASN A 61 13.85 6.21 7.43
C ASN A 61 12.65 7.01 7.94
N ALA A 62 11.63 6.30 8.37
CA ALA A 62 10.42 6.89 8.92
C ALA A 62 9.93 6.06 10.11
N GLN A 63 9.16 6.68 10.98
CA GLN A 63 8.45 6.00 12.05
C GLN A 63 6.99 5.82 11.67
N PHE A 64 6.47 4.63 11.92
CA PHE A 64 5.07 4.29 11.74
C PHE A 64 4.42 4.16 13.12
N HIS A 65 3.48 5.06 13.41
CA HIS A 65 2.75 5.06 14.67
C HIS A 65 1.38 4.42 14.48
N ILE A 66 1.05 3.48 15.34
CA ILE A 66 -0.31 2.95 15.45
C ILE A 66 -1.01 3.75 16.53
N ILE A 67 -2.02 4.50 16.13
CA ILE A 67 -2.82 5.34 17.03
C ILE A 67 -4.20 4.72 17.23
N ASN A 68 -4.75 4.85 18.42
CA ASN A 68 -6.14 4.47 18.69
C ASN A 68 -7.04 5.68 18.44
N GLU A 69 -8.19 5.47 17.81
CA GLU A 69 -9.19 6.53 17.73
C GLU A 69 -9.64 6.89 19.15
N PRO A 70 -9.63 8.17 19.54
CA PRO A 70 -10.17 8.56 20.83
C PRO A 70 -11.67 8.16 20.88
N PRO A 71 -12.16 7.61 22.01
CA PRO A 71 -13.56 7.25 22.13
C PRO A 71 -14.41 8.48 21.85
N THR A 72 -15.36 8.33 20.93
CA THR A 72 -16.30 9.39 20.52
C THR A 72 -17.34 9.65 21.62
N SER A 73 -16.91 9.92 22.85
CA SER A 73 -17.76 10.47 23.88
C SER A 73 -17.76 11.99 23.72
N ILE A 74 -18.79 12.49 23.05
CA ILE A 74 -19.11 13.90 22.98
C ILE A 74 -19.51 14.35 24.40
N SER A 75 -18.57 14.64 25.23
CA SER A 75 -18.77 15.52 26.38
C SER A 75 -18.35 16.92 25.95
N LYS A 76 -19.39 17.76 25.81
CA LYS A 76 -19.26 19.20 25.63
C LYS A 76 -18.51 19.78 26.82
N GLN A 77 -17.20 19.84 26.73
CA GLN A 77 -16.42 20.76 27.55
C GLN A 77 -15.39 21.42 26.63
N LYS A 78 -15.62 22.72 26.42
CA LYS A 78 -14.68 23.65 25.81
C LYS A 78 -13.44 23.70 26.70
N GLU A 79 -12.41 22.94 26.34
CA GLU A 79 -11.04 23.29 26.69
C GLU A 79 -10.16 22.89 25.50
N THR A 80 -9.48 23.88 24.95
CA THR A 80 -8.51 23.81 23.86
C THR A 80 -7.24 23.11 24.32
N ASN A 81 -7.32 21.87 24.71
CA ASN A 81 -6.17 20.99 24.85
C ASN A 81 -6.16 20.09 23.61
N TYR A 82 -5.23 20.35 22.70
CA TYR A 82 -4.85 19.41 21.67
C TYR A 82 -4.37 18.13 22.37
N GLN A 83 -5.28 17.19 22.57
CA GLN A 83 -4.91 15.87 23.06
C GLN A 83 -4.20 15.16 21.91
N GLU A 84 -2.90 14.95 22.09
CA GLU A 84 -2.16 14.10 21.18
C GLU A 84 -2.79 12.71 21.16
N PRO A 85 -2.92 12.08 19.97
CA PRO A 85 -3.49 10.73 19.89
C PRO A 85 -2.63 9.75 20.69
N LEU A 86 -3.27 8.83 21.41
CA LEU A 86 -2.57 7.81 22.17
C LEU A 86 -1.83 6.87 21.18
N ILE A 87 -0.51 6.90 21.24
CA ILE A 87 0.33 6.02 20.44
C ILE A 87 0.33 4.63 21.08
N PHE A 88 -0.20 3.65 20.35
CA PHE A 88 -0.27 2.26 20.79
C PHE A 88 1.01 1.48 20.46
N ALA A 89 1.63 1.77 19.34
CA ALA A 89 2.89 1.17 18.94
C ALA A 89 3.66 2.08 17.98
N GLU A 90 4.99 2.03 18.09
CA GLU A 90 5.93 2.69 17.19
C GLU A 90 6.76 1.63 16.49
N LEU A 91 6.86 1.73 15.17
CA LEU A 91 7.60 0.79 14.32
C LEU A 91 8.49 1.57 13.37
N ASP A 92 9.75 1.16 13.26
CA ASP A 92 10.62 1.68 12.21
C ASP A 92 10.16 1.17 10.85
N THR A 93 10.10 2.07 9.89
CA THR A 93 9.74 1.77 8.52
C THR A 93 10.62 2.56 7.55
N GLU A 94 10.63 2.14 6.29
CA GLU A 94 11.35 2.82 5.23
C GLU A 94 10.37 3.30 4.15
N ILE A 95 10.52 4.55 3.75
CA ILE A 95 9.83 5.10 2.58
C ILE A 95 10.69 4.84 1.36
N GLU A 96 10.24 3.90 0.53
CA GLU A 96 10.96 3.47 -0.66
C GLU A 96 10.93 4.50 -1.78
N GLU A 97 11.98 4.52 -2.59
CA GLU A 97 12.02 5.30 -3.81
C GLU A 97 11.39 4.52 -4.97
N LEU A 98 10.23 4.98 -5.45
CA LEU A 98 9.40 4.32 -6.46
C LEU A 98 9.00 5.30 -7.57
N THR A 99 8.68 4.75 -8.75
CA THR A 99 7.84 5.49 -9.70
C THR A 99 6.37 5.41 -9.27
N VAL A 100 5.53 6.29 -9.80
CA VAL A 100 4.08 6.23 -9.52
C VAL A 100 3.49 4.89 -9.93
N ILE A 101 3.94 4.33 -11.06
CA ILE A 101 3.47 3.03 -11.56
C ILE A 101 3.88 1.90 -10.62
N ASP A 102 5.13 1.88 -10.15
CA ASP A 102 5.62 0.88 -9.20
C ASP A 102 4.83 0.96 -7.87
N ALA A 103 4.56 2.17 -7.40
CA ALA A 103 3.77 2.40 -6.19
C ALA A 103 2.33 1.88 -6.33
N LEU A 104 1.68 2.12 -7.48
CA LEU A 104 0.35 1.59 -7.78
C LEU A 104 0.34 0.06 -7.83
N GLU A 105 1.33 -0.54 -8.47
CA GLU A 105 1.44 -2.00 -8.53
C GLU A 105 1.69 -2.60 -7.13
N LYS A 106 2.58 -2.00 -6.35
CA LYS A 106 2.85 -2.43 -4.97
C LYS A 106 1.60 -2.34 -4.10
N MET A 107 0.85 -1.24 -4.20
CA MET A 107 -0.41 -1.06 -3.49
C MET A 107 -1.43 -2.13 -3.87
N LYS A 108 -1.60 -2.42 -5.17
CA LYS A 108 -2.52 -3.46 -5.66
C LYS A 108 -2.12 -4.86 -5.21
N MET A 109 -0.82 -5.18 -5.29
CA MET A 109 -0.32 -6.51 -4.91
C MET A 109 -0.38 -6.76 -3.40
N GLY A 110 -0.07 -5.75 -2.60
CA GLY A 110 -0.11 -5.84 -1.14
C GLY A 110 -1.50 -5.62 -0.54
N ASN A 111 -2.52 -5.37 -1.38
CA ASN A 111 -3.86 -4.94 -0.93
C ASN A 111 -3.80 -3.81 0.11
N ILE A 112 -2.87 -2.86 -0.10
CA ILE A 112 -2.63 -1.73 0.79
C ILE A 112 -3.60 -0.60 0.43
N SER A 113 -4.22 0.03 1.42
CA SER A 113 -5.18 1.11 1.18
C SER A 113 -4.51 2.44 0.85
N ALA A 114 -3.32 2.69 1.37
CA ALA A 114 -2.53 3.88 1.09
C ALA A 114 -1.04 3.55 1.14
N LEU A 115 -0.25 4.16 0.26
CA LEU A 115 1.20 3.98 0.20
C LEU A 115 1.88 5.33 -0.01
N MET A 116 2.75 5.70 0.93
CA MET A 116 3.67 6.83 0.79
C MET A 116 4.98 6.34 0.17
N PHE A 117 5.54 7.12 -0.76
CA PHE A 117 6.78 6.79 -1.44
C PHE A 117 7.55 8.05 -1.84
N ARG A 118 8.86 7.90 -2.04
CA ARG A 118 9.70 8.93 -2.63
C ARG A 118 9.67 8.77 -4.14
N ASN A 119 9.27 9.81 -4.85
CA ASN A 119 9.13 9.73 -6.31
C ASN A 119 10.50 9.80 -7.00
N LYS A 120 10.84 8.77 -7.78
CA LYS A 120 12.11 8.70 -8.52
C LYS A 120 12.38 9.87 -9.45
N LYS A 121 11.31 10.49 -9.98
CA LYS A 121 11.46 11.59 -10.95
C LYS A 121 12.03 12.87 -10.31
N HIS A 122 11.80 13.05 -9.00
CA HIS A 122 12.09 14.32 -8.34
C HIS A 122 12.44 14.24 -6.86
N SER A 123 12.56 13.04 -6.33
CA SER A 123 12.93 12.73 -4.94
C SER A 123 12.01 13.34 -3.86
N GLY A 124 10.86 13.88 -4.25
CA GLY A 124 9.85 14.39 -3.31
C GLY A 124 8.92 13.26 -2.82
N LEU A 125 8.33 13.45 -1.64
CA LEU A 125 7.33 12.53 -1.10
C LEU A 125 6.05 12.62 -1.92
N ASN A 126 5.47 11.46 -2.21
CA ASN A 126 4.19 11.29 -2.87
C ASN A 126 3.37 10.23 -2.14
N MET A 127 2.07 10.26 -2.31
CA MET A 127 1.16 9.26 -1.75
C MET A 127 0.15 8.79 -2.80
N VAL A 128 -0.10 7.49 -2.84
CA VAL A 128 -1.23 6.90 -3.57
C VAL A 128 -2.16 6.22 -2.59
N TYR A 129 -3.47 6.30 -2.81
CA TYR A 129 -4.48 5.73 -1.91
C TYR A 129 -5.73 5.28 -2.66
N LYS A 130 -6.42 4.28 -2.11
CA LYS A 130 -7.72 3.82 -2.62
C LYS A 130 -8.80 4.82 -2.19
N ARG A 131 -9.62 5.22 -3.15
CA ARG A 131 -10.81 6.04 -2.92
C ARG A 131 -12.03 5.12 -2.75
N ASP A 132 -13.06 5.63 -2.09
CA ASP A 132 -14.32 4.92 -1.87
C ASP A 132 -15.08 4.64 -3.17
N ASP A 133 -14.86 5.48 -4.21
CA ASP A 133 -15.41 5.29 -5.56
C ASP A 133 -14.69 4.21 -6.38
N GLY A 134 -13.71 3.52 -5.79
CA GLY A 134 -12.91 2.46 -6.44
C GLY A 134 -11.76 2.99 -7.30
N LEU A 135 -11.63 4.29 -7.46
CA LEU A 135 -10.49 4.92 -8.13
C LEU A 135 -9.29 5.03 -7.20
N ILE A 136 -8.15 5.40 -7.77
CA ILE A 136 -6.92 5.64 -7.01
C ILE A 136 -6.62 7.14 -7.01
N GLY A 137 -6.46 7.70 -5.82
CA GLY A 137 -5.97 9.05 -5.64
C GLY A 137 -4.44 9.07 -5.65
N TRP A 138 -3.87 10.11 -6.23
CA TRP A 138 -2.44 10.40 -6.18
C TRP A 138 -2.23 11.83 -5.69
N VAL A 139 -1.42 11.98 -4.64
CA VAL A 139 -1.04 13.27 -4.05
C VAL A 139 0.43 13.52 -4.34
N ASP A 140 0.72 14.63 -5.03
CA ASP A 140 2.06 15.17 -5.25
C ASP A 140 2.14 16.57 -4.65
N PRO A 141 2.79 16.78 -3.49
CA PRO A 141 2.86 18.09 -2.83
C PRO A 141 3.51 19.21 -3.66
N ARG A 142 4.25 18.85 -4.72
CA ARG A 142 4.88 19.84 -5.61
C ARG A 142 3.91 20.50 -6.56
N GLY A 143 2.75 19.90 -6.82
CA GLY A 143 1.69 20.49 -7.65
C GLY A 143 1.23 21.86 -7.19
N ASN A 144 1.44 22.19 -5.91
CA ASN A 144 1.06 23.49 -5.33
C ASN A 144 2.12 24.59 -5.49
N ARG A 145 3.32 24.28 -5.99
CA ARG A 145 4.39 25.31 -6.16
C ARG A 145 4.10 26.33 -7.27
N ASN A 146 3.18 26.02 -8.18
CA ASN A 146 2.79 26.93 -9.26
C ASN A 146 1.72 27.94 -8.86
N LEU A 147 1.11 27.83 -7.68
CA LEU A 147 0.11 28.79 -7.19
C LEU A 147 0.72 29.98 -6.42
N ALA A 148 2.02 29.95 -6.15
CA ALA A 148 2.73 31.05 -5.46
C ALA A 148 3.35 32.08 -6.42
N LYS A 149 2.97 32.08 -7.71
CA LYS A 149 3.37 33.06 -8.70
C LYS A 149 2.13 33.73 -9.34
N ILE A 150 1.32 34.33 -8.51
CA ILE A 150 0.36 35.37 -8.94
C ILE A 150 0.55 36.57 -8.00
#